data_78ba094819ef80d6524f08967bfc41bf
#
_entry.id   78ba094819ef80d6524f08967bfc41bf
#
_cell.length_a   1.000
_cell.length_b   1.000
_cell.length_c   1.000
_cell.angle_alpha   90.00
_cell.angle_beta   90.00
_cell.angle_gamma   90.00
#
_symmetry.space_group_name_H-M   'P 1'
#
loop_
_entity.id
_entity.type
_entity.pdbx_description
1 polymer ?
#
loop_
_entity_poly.entity_id
_entity_poly.type
_entity_poly.pdbx_seq_one_letter_code
_entity_poly.pdbx_strand_id
1 'polypeptide(L)'
;MRRIGGPLDRYVFSEFVRILIVTALGFPLLLVVIDLTDNLEKFLARNIPRQDIAMSYVYWIPESMFMVLPAAVLFATVFAIGAFTRHSEITAAKASGISFYRLALPIFVGAILAAGVDLALAEVVPVTNSRRNDLLEEDKFRGSTMRYNFAFAGDF
;
A
#
# COMPACT_ATOMS: atom_id res chain seq x y z
N MET A 1 33.31 9.62 20.89
CA MET A 1 32.44 9.11 19.81
C MET A 1 31.39 8.21 20.39
N ARG A 2 30.16 8.69 20.65
CA ARG A 2 29.05 7.85 21.14
C ARG A 2 28.52 7.03 19.95
N ARG A 3 28.45 5.71 20.13
CA ARG A 3 28.08 4.72 19.11
C ARG A 3 26.73 5.07 18.47
N ILE A 4 26.68 5.10 17.15
CA ILE A 4 25.46 5.06 16.33
C ILE A 4 24.82 3.69 16.61
N GLY A 5 23.52 3.66 16.96
CA GLY A 5 22.82 2.42 17.34
C GLY A 5 22.53 2.33 18.84
N GLY A 6 22.35 3.46 19.52
CA GLY A 6 21.91 3.52 20.91
C GLY A 6 20.44 3.10 21.08
N PRO A 7 19.98 2.84 22.33
CA PRO A 7 18.60 2.47 22.62
C PRO A 7 17.58 3.51 22.09
N LEU A 8 17.95 4.79 22.06
CA LEU A 8 17.14 5.87 21.52
C LEU A 8 16.95 5.73 20.00
N ASP A 9 18.03 5.44 19.25
CA ASP A 9 17.97 5.29 17.80
C ASP A 9 17.08 4.11 17.42
N ARG A 10 17.13 3.02 18.17
CA ARG A 10 16.29 1.84 17.99
C ARG A 10 14.82 2.13 18.32
N TYR A 11 14.56 2.92 19.34
CA TYR A 11 13.21 3.32 19.74
C TYR A 11 12.57 4.19 18.64
N VAL A 12 13.28 5.22 18.18
CA VAL A 12 12.81 6.11 17.09
C VAL A 12 12.54 5.33 15.82
N PHE A 13 13.45 4.44 15.43
CA PHE A 13 13.30 3.60 14.25
C PHE A 13 12.09 2.66 14.37
N SER A 14 11.92 2.02 15.53
CA SER A 14 10.79 1.11 15.79
C SER A 14 9.45 1.84 15.71
N GLU A 15 9.34 3.04 16.26
CA GLU A 15 8.12 3.85 16.20
C GLU A 15 7.80 4.26 14.77
N PHE A 16 8.80 4.75 14.02
CA PHE A 16 8.64 5.06 12.60
C PHE A 16 8.15 3.85 11.80
N VAL A 17 8.82 2.70 11.94
CA VAL A 17 8.47 1.47 11.20
C VAL A 17 7.08 0.97 11.58
N ARG A 18 6.70 1.05 12.86
CA ARG A 18 5.37 0.67 13.32
C ARG A 18 4.28 1.49 12.64
N ILE A 19 4.44 2.82 12.64
CA ILE A 19 3.47 3.71 11.98
C ILE A 19 3.46 3.47 10.48
N LEU A 20 4.63 3.29 9.85
CA LEU A 20 4.77 2.98 8.43
C LEU A 20 4.00 1.71 8.06
N ILE A 21 4.19 0.61 8.81
CA ILE A 21 3.50 -0.67 8.54
C ILE A 21 1.99 -0.52 8.69
N VAL A 22 1.52 0.11 9.78
CA VAL A 22 0.08 0.31 10.00
C VAL A 22 -0.54 1.14 8.87
N THR A 23 0.15 2.18 8.42
CA THR A 23 -0.32 3.06 7.35
C THR A 23 -0.27 2.37 5.99
N ALA A 24 0.86 1.71 5.68
CA ALA A 24 1.06 1.02 4.41
C ALA A 24 0.15 -0.20 4.21
N LEU A 25 -0.37 -0.79 5.27
CA LEU A 25 -1.37 -1.86 5.19
C LEU A 25 -2.81 -1.33 5.28
N GLY A 26 -3.05 -0.30 6.08
CA GLY A 26 -4.38 0.25 6.31
C GLY A 26 -4.93 1.00 5.09
N PHE A 27 -4.14 1.86 4.46
CA PHE A 27 -4.60 2.63 3.30
C PHE A 27 -4.95 1.77 2.07
N PRO A 28 -4.16 0.75 1.67
CA PRO A 28 -4.55 -0.13 0.58
C PRO A 28 -5.87 -0.85 0.82
N LEU A 29 -6.15 -1.28 2.07
CA LEU A 29 -7.45 -1.88 2.41
C LEU A 29 -8.60 -0.90 2.22
N LEU A 30 -8.42 0.37 2.59
CA LEU A 30 -9.41 1.42 2.35
C LEU A 30 -9.62 1.64 0.84
N LEU A 31 -8.55 1.67 0.05
CA LEU A 31 -8.66 1.80 -1.41
C LEU A 31 -9.43 0.64 -2.03
N VAL A 32 -9.18 -0.60 -1.58
CA VAL A 32 -9.91 -1.79 -2.04
C VAL A 32 -11.42 -1.66 -1.73
N VAL A 33 -11.78 -1.20 -0.53
CA VAL A 33 -13.19 -1.03 -0.14
C VAL A 33 -13.86 0.06 -0.99
N ILE A 34 -13.19 1.17 -1.23
CA ILE A 34 -13.71 2.27 -2.06
C ILE A 34 -13.90 1.79 -3.50
N ASP A 35 -12.87 1.20 -4.11
CA ASP A 35 -12.93 0.72 -5.50
C ASP A 35 -13.99 -0.39 -5.68
N LEU A 36 -14.11 -1.29 -4.71
CA LEU A 36 -15.16 -2.31 -4.72
C LEU A 36 -16.56 -1.68 -4.71
N THR A 37 -16.76 -0.65 -3.89
CA THR A 37 -18.05 0.05 -3.80
C THR A 37 -18.37 0.76 -5.11
N ASP A 38 -17.41 1.44 -5.70
CA ASP A 38 -17.57 2.20 -6.95
C ASP A 38 -17.80 1.30 -8.18
N ASN A 39 -17.24 0.09 -8.18
CA ASN A 39 -17.33 -0.85 -9.29
C ASN A 39 -18.34 -1.98 -9.07
N LEU A 40 -19.02 -2.03 -7.90
CA LEU A 40 -19.94 -3.10 -7.55
C LEU A 40 -21.06 -3.28 -8.59
N GLU A 41 -21.68 -2.19 -9.04
CA GLU A 41 -22.73 -2.25 -10.06
C GLU A 41 -22.23 -2.82 -11.38
N LYS A 42 -21.00 -2.48 -11.77
CA LYS A 42 -20.36 -3.00 -13.00
C LYS A 42 -20.08 -4.49 -12.90
N PHE A 43 -19.66 -4.97 -11.74
CA PHE A 43 -19.40 -6.39 -11.49
C PHE A 43 -20.70 -7.20 -11.49
N LEU A 44 -21.76 -6.67 -10.87
CA LEU A 44 -23.08 -7.31 -10.88
C LEU A 44 -23.70 -7.33 -12.28
N ALA A 45 -23.61 -6.23 -13.02
CA ALA A 45 -24.13 -6.15 -14.40
C ALA A 45 -23.43 -7.12 -15.37
N ARG A 46 -22.19 -7.48 -15.10
CA ARG A 46 -21.39 -8.42 -15.89
C ARG A 46 -21.50 -9.87 -15.44
N ASN A 47 -22.21 -10.17 -14.34
CA ASN A 47 -22.30 -11.49 -13.71
C ASN A 47 -20.92 -12.13 -13.43
N ILE A 48 -19.93 -11.32 -13.02
CA ILE A 48 -18.59 -11.82 -12.74
C ILE A 48 -18.64 -12.71 -11.48
N PRO A 49 -18.04 -13.92 -11.51
CA PRO A 49 -17.99 -14.78 -10.34
C PRO A 49 -17.32 -14.08 -9.15
N ARG A 50 -17.85 -14.27 -7.96
CA ARG A 50 -17.30 -13.65 -6.73
C ARG A 50 -15.83 -14.01 -6.49
N GLN A 51 -15.41 -15.20 -6.93
CA GLN A 51 -14.02 -15.66 -6.82
C GLN A 51 -13.08 -14.82 -7.68
N ASP A 52 -13.48 -14.48 -8.90
CA ASP A 52 -12.65 -13.70 -9.84
C ASP A 52 -12.56 -12.24 -9.39
N ILE A 53 -13.63 -11.70 -8.81
CA ILE A 53 -13.60 -10.38 -8.14
C ILE A 53 -12.59 -10.40 -6.98
N ALA A 54 -12.66 -11.39 -6.09
CA ALA A 54 -11.75 -11.48 -4.96
C ALA A 54 -10.29 -11.63 -5.41
N MET A 55 -10.03 -12.47 -6.42
CA MET A 55 -8.69 -12.65 -6.98
C MET A 55 -8.17 -11.39 -7.67
N SER A 56 -9.01 -10.64 -8.37
CA SER A 56 -8.62 -9.37 -8.99
C SER A 56 -8.13 -8.36 -7.96
N TYR A 57 -8.75 -8.32 -6.78
CA TYR A 57 -8.30 -7.46 -5.68
C TYR A 57 -7.01 -7.94 -5.03
N VAL A 58 -6.79 -9.25 -4.92
CA VAL A 58 -5.50 -9.80 -4.44
C VAL A 58 -4.36 -9.37 -5.37
N TYR A 59 -4.57 -9.41 -6.69
CA TYR A 59 -3.58 -8.94 -7.66
C TYR A 59 -3.42 -7.40 -7.68
N TRP A 60 -4.40 -6.67 -7.18
CA TRP A 60 -4.33 -5.20 -7.10
C TRP A 60 -3.61 -4.69 -5.83
N ILE A 61 -3.42 -5.55 -4.81
CA ILE A 61 -2.72 -5.17 -3.58
C ILE A 61 -1.33 -4.57 -3.83
N PRO A 62 -0.44 -5.16 -4.65
CA PRO A 62 0.90 -4.60 -4.87
C PRO A 62 0.86 -3.19 -5.50
N GLU A 63 -0.05 -2.95 -6.43
CA GLU A 63 -0.23 -1.64 -7.04
C GLU A 63 -0.74 -0.61 -6.03
N SER A 64 -1.76 -0.96 -5.24
CA SER A 64 -2.29 -0.07 -4.20
C SER A 64 -1.25 0.23 -3.13
N MET A 65 -0.40 -0.73 -2.76
CA MET A 65 0.72 -0.51 -1.85
C MET A 65 1.76 0.43 -2.46
N PHE A 66 2.14 0.23 -3.72
CA PHE A 66 3.06 1.11 -4.45
C PHE A 66 2.56 2.56 -4.47
N MET A 67 1.27 2.78 -4.75
CA MET A 67 0.68 4.12 -4.76
C MET A 67 0.67 4.80 -3.38
N VAL A 68 0.48 4.01 -2.33
CA VAL A 68 0.31 4.52 -0.95
C VAL A 68 1.64 4.69 -0.22
N LEU A 69 2.67 3.93 -0.58
CA LEU A 69 3.92 3.87 0.18
C LEU A 69 4.59 5.25 0.37
N PRO A 70 4.69 6.13 -0.63
CA PRO A 70 5.24 7.48 -0.44
C PRO A 70 4.46 8.30 0.58
N ALA A 71 3.13 8.23 0.54
CA ALA A 71 2.27 8.89 1.51
C ALA A 71 2.43 8.28 2.91
N ALA A 72 2.53 6.95 3.01
CA ALA A 72 2.76 6.26 4.27
C ALA A 72 4.09 6.66 4.94
N VAL A 73 5.15 6.85 4.16
CA VAL A 73 6.45 7.35 4.66
C VAL A 73 6.31 8.77 5.20
N LEU A 74 5.57 9.63 4.49
CA LEU A 74 5.30 10.99 4.96
C LEU A 74 4.52 10.97 6.29
N PHE A 75 3.44 10.20 6.36
CA PHE A 75 2.65 10.02 7.58
C PHE A 75 3.51 9.50 8.73
N ALA A 76 4.28 8.43 8.50
CA ALA A 76 5.14 7.84 9.51
C ALA A 76 6.15 8.86 10.05
N THR A 77 6.72 9.69 9.17
CA THR A 77 7.66 10.75 9.55
C THR A 77 7.00 11.80 10.44
N VAL A 78 5.85 12.32 10.00
CA VAL A 78 5.14 13.39 10.74
C VAL A 78 4.66 12.88 12.10
N PHE A 79 4.07 11.69 12.15
CA PHE A 79 3.54 11.13 13.39
C PHE A 79 4.65 10.70 14.35
N ALA A 80 5.74 10.11 13.87
CA ALA A 80 6.88 9.76 14.71
C ALA A 80 7.48 11.01 15.36
N ILE A 81 7.76 12.06 14.57
CA ILE A 81 8.27 13.34 15.11
C ILE A 81 7.25 13.99 16.05
N GLY A 82 5.97 13.95 15.70
CA GLY A 82 4.89 14.48 16.52
C GLY A 82 4.76 13.80 17.88
N ALA A 83 4.90 12.47 17.94
CA ALA A 83 4.88 11.71 19.19
C ALA A 83 6.03 12.12 20.12
N PHE A 84 7.25 12.25 19.60
CA PHE A 84 8.41 12.69 20.39
C PHE A 84 8.29 14.14 20.88
N THR A 85 7.64 14.99 20.08
CA THR A 85 7.39 16.40 20.48
C THR A 85 6.36 16.49 21.59
N ARG A 86 5.28 15.70 21.54
CA ARG A 86 4.21 15.68 22.55
C ARG A 86 4.71 15.30 23.93
N HIS A 87 5.61 14.34 24.03
CA HIS A 87 6.15 13.86 25.30
C HIS A 87 7.36 14.68 25.77
N SER A 88 7.65 15.82 25.12
CA SER A 88 8.83 16.67 25.40
C SER A 88 10.17 15.93 25.32
N GLU A 89 10.19 14.75 24.66
CA GLU A 89 11.39 13.91 24.51
C GLU A 89 12.45 14.60 23.66
N ILE A 90 12.03 15.34 22.62
CA ILE A 90 12.94 16.16 21.80
C ILE A 90 13.57 17.25 22.63
N THR A 91 12.80 17.92 23.51
CA THR A 91 13.29 18.99 24.36
C THR A 91 14.26 18.44 25.41
N ALA A 92 13.95 17.32 26.02
CA ALA A 92 14.83 16.64 26.97
C ALA A 92 16.12 16.11 26.31
N ALA A 93 16.02 15.57 25.09
CA ALA A 93 17.16 15.12 24.30
C ALA A 93 18.09 16.29 23.92
N LYS A 94 17.52 17.43 23.50
CA LYS A 94 18.29 18.66 23.24
C LYS A 94 18.96 19.22 24.48
N ALA A 95 18.24 19.24 25.61
CA ALA A 95 18.80 19.69 26.89
C ALA A 95 19.97 18.79 27.37
N SER A 96 19.97 17.51 27.02
CA SER A 96 21.08 16.58 27.28
C SER A 96 22.22 16.63 26.26
N GLY A 97 22.17 17.60 25.29
CA GLY A 97 23.19 17.80 24.26
C GLY A 97 23.11 16.84 23.07
N ILE A 98 21.98 16.16 22.87
CA ILE A 98 21.77 15.31 21.69
C ILE A 98 21.36 16.21 20.52
N SER A 99 22.06 16.12 19.38
CA SER A 99 21.72 16.89 18.19
C SER A 99 20.45 16.36 17.52
N PHE A 100 19.66 17.24 16.92
CA PHE A 100 18.46 16.89 16.15
C PHE A 100 18.78 15.91 15.00
N TYR A 101 19.92 16.07 14.35
CA TYR A 101 20.36 15.16 13.28
C TYR A 101 20.44 13.70 13.72
N ARG A 102 20.82 13.45 14.97
CA ARG A 102 20.86 12.11 15.52
C ARG A 102 19.47 11.50 15.71
N LEU A 103 18.49 12.33 16.03
CA LEU A 103 17.10 11.90 16.14
C LEU A 103 16.48 11.63 14.76
N ALA A 104 16.84 12.43 13.77
CA ALA A 104 16.33 12.31 12.39
C ALA A 104 16.96 11.13 11.62
N LEU A 105 18.19 10.75 11.95
CA LEU A 105 18.94 9.71 11.23
C LEU A 105 18.19 8.36 11.14
N PRO A 106 17.61 7.80 12.21
CA PRO A 106 16.87 6.55 12.14
C PRO A 106 15.65 6.63 11.21
N ILE A 107 14.96 7.77 11.20
CA ILE A 107 13.81 8.03 10.32
C ILE A 107 14.28 8.06 8.86
N PHE A 108 15.39 8.73 8.60
CA PHE A 108 15.97 8.82 7.26
C PHE A 108 16.40 7.44 6.72
N VAL A 109 17.02 6.62 7.55
CA VAL A 109 17.36 5.23 7.21
C VAL A 109 16.09 4.43 6.91
N GLY A 110 15.05 4.56 7.74
CA GLY A 110 13.77 3.92 7.51
C GLY A 110 13.10 4.35 6.20
N ALA A 111 13.18 5.63 5.85
CA ALA A 111 12.66 6.16 4.59
C ALA A 111 13.41 5.61 3.36
N ILE A 112 14.74 5.47 3.44
CA ILE A 112 15.54 4.85 2.37
C ILE A 112 15.16 3.37 2.19
N LEU A 113 14.97 2.63 3.27
CA LEU A 113 14.53 1.24 3.21
C LEU A 113 13.12 1.13 2.58
N ALA A 114 12.21 2.02 2.96
CA ALA A 114 10.88 2.08 2.36
C ALA A 114 10.94 2.40 0.86
N ALA A 115 11.80 3.33 0.43
CA ALA A 115 12.01 3.62 -0.98
C ALA A 115 12.56 2.40 -1.75
N GLY A 116 13.43 1.60 -1.13
CA GLY A 116 13.91 0.33 -1.70
C GLY A 116 12.77 -0.69 -1.89
N VAL A 117 11.85 -0.78 -0.93
CA VAL A 117 10.66 -1.63 -1.04
C VAL A 117 9.75 -1.11 -2.16
N ASP A 118 9.59 0.21 -2.29
CA ASP A 118 8.78 0.83 -3.34
C ASP A 118 9.32 0.52 -4.73
N LEU A 119 10.63 0.59 -4.91
CA LEU A 119 11.28 0.20 -6.16
C LEU A 119 11.07 -1.29 -6.49
N ALA A 120 11.14 -2.17 -5.50
CA ALA A 120 10.86 -3.58 -5.69
C ALA A 120 9.38 -3.83 -6.08
N LEU A 121 8.44 -3.10 -5.47
CA LEU A 121 7.03 -3.15 -5.86
C LEU A 121 6.82 -2.65 -7.29
N ALA A 122 7.54 -1.62 -7.73
CA ALA A 122 7.46 -1.10 -9.11
C ALA A 122 7.76 -2.18 -10.17
N GLU A 123 8.61 -3.15 -9.88
CA GLU A 123 8.89 -4.29 -10.78
C GLU A 123 7.78 -5.35 -10.75
N VAL A 124 7.10 -5.52 -9.63
CA VAL A 124 6.04 -6.52 -9.45
C VAL A 124 4.70 -6.05 -10.02
N VAL A 125 4.41 -4.75 -9.91
CA VAL A 125 3.14 -4.12 -10.34
C VAL A 125 2.75 -4.45 -11.79
N PRO A 126 3.62 -4.36 -12.82
CA PRO A 126 3.21 -4.65 -14.20
C PRO A 126 2.80 -6.11 -14.39
N VAL A 127 3.45 -7.04 -13.69
CA VAL A 127 3.12 -8.48 -13.78
C VAL A 127 1.77 -8.79 -13.15
N THR A 128 1.49 -8.19 -11.98
CA THR A 128 0.21 -8.38 -11.28
C THR A 128 -0.94 -7.69 -11.99
N ASN A 129 -0.70 -6.54 -12.60
CA ASN A 129 -1.71 -5.84 -13.40
C ASN A 129 -2.09 -6.59 -14.69
N SER A 130 -1.12 -7.21 -15.37
CA SER A 130 -1.42 -8.07 -16.52
C SER A 130 -2.35 -9.20 -16.10
N ARG A 131 -2.07 -9.88 -15.00
CA ARG A 131 -2.92 -10.97 -14.47
C ARG A 131 -4.31 -10.51 -14.07
N ARG A 132 -4.41 -9.33 -13.45
CA ARG A 132 -5.71 -8.71 -13.12
C ARG A 132 -6.53 -8.43 -14.37
N ASN A 133 -5.90 -7.85 -15.39
CA ASN A 133 -6.58 -7.54 -16.65
C ASN A 133 -7.02 -8.81 -17.39
N ASP A 134 -6.19 -9.85 -17.41
CA ASP A 134 -6.54 -11.14 -18.01
C ASP A 134 -7.81 -11.72 -17.36
N LEU A 135 -7.91 -11.72 -16.02
CA LEU A 135 -9.10 -12.18 -15.31
C LEU A 135 -10.36 -11.37 -15.64
N LEU A 136 -10.22 -10.04 -15.78
CA LEU A 136 -11.35 -9.15 -16.07
C LEU A 136 -11.69 -9.13 -17.57
N GLU A 137 -10.78 -9.50 -18.46
CA GLU A 137 -11.00 -9.57 -19.92
C GLU A 137 -11.48 -10.94 -20.39
N GLU A 138 -11.04 -12.05 -19.77
CA GLU A 138 -11.58 -13.39 -20.08
C GLU A 138 -13.10 -13.44 -19.90
N ASP A 139 -13.65 -12.72 -18.93
CA ASP A 139 -15.08 -12.59 -18.75
C ASP A 139 -15.78 -11.77 -19.86
N LYS A 140 -15.09 -10.80 -20.48
CA LYS A 140 -15.63 -10.12 -21.65
C LYS A 140 -15.79 -11.07 -22.84
N PHE A 141 -14.83 -11.97 -23.06
CA PHE A 141 -14.91 -12.98 -24.12
C PHE A 141 -15.99 -14.02 -23.86
N ARG A 142 -16.11 -14.53 -22.62
CA ARG A 142 -17.18 -15.47 -22.23
C ARG A 142 -18.56 -14.86 -22.41
N GLY A 143 -18.76 -13.62 -21.99
CA GLY A 143 -20.03 -12.91 -22.14
C GLY A 143 -20.41 -12.62 -23.58
N SER A 144 -19.42 -12.34 -24.45
CA SER A 144 -19.66 -12.11 -25.89
C SER A 144 -19.97 -13.42 -26.63
N THR A 145 -19.25 -14.51 -26.33
CA THR A 145 -19.45 -15.81 -26.97
C THR A 145 -20.83 -16.41 -26.63
N MET A 146 -21.31 -16.22 -25.38
CA MET A 146 -22.68 -16.60 -25.05
C MET A 146 -23.73 -15.80 -25.81
N ARG A 147 -23.54 -14.49 -25.99
CA ARG A 147 -24.50 -13.67 -26.76
C ARG A 147 -24.55 -14.08 -28.23
N TYR A 148 -23.43 -14.42 -28.85
CA TYR A 148 -23.42 -14.93 -30.22
C TYR A 148 -24.11 -16.28 -30.34
N ASN A 149 -23.94 -17.20 -29.41
CA ASN A 149 -24.62 -18.49 -29.43
C ASN A 149 -26.14 -18.39 -29.25
N PHE A 150 -26.65 -17.44 -28.46
CA PHE A 150 -28.10 -17.22 -28.31
C PHE A 150 -28.70 -16.57 -29.57
N ALA A 151 -27.96 -15.71 -30.29
CA ALA A 151 -28.43 -15.10 -31.53
C ALA A 151 -28.53 -16.12 -32.67
N PHE A 152 -27.67 -17.15 -32.71
CA PHE A 152 -27.76 -18.22 -33.72
C PHE A 152 -28.77 -19.34 -33.41
N ALA A 153 -29.21 -19.49 -32.16
CA ALA A 153 -30.18 -20.50 -31.78
C ALA A 153 -31.66 -20.06 -31.95
N GLY A 154 -31.90 -18.82 -32.34
CA GLY A 154 -33.24 -18.23 -32.50
C GLY A 154 -33.83 -18.21 -33.91
N ASP A 155 -33.12 -18.74 -34.92
CA ASP A 155 -33.52 -18.66 -36.33
C ASP A 155 -33.89 -20.04 -36.93
N PHE A 156 -34.50 -20.95 -36.14
CA PHE A 156 -35.14 -22.15 -36.69
C PHE A 156 -36.54 -22.29 -36.18
#